data_c9619f76723787014fcfcc5914924e1b
#
_entry.id   c9619f76723787014fcfcc5914924e1b
#
_cell.length_a   1.000
_cell.length_b   1.000
_cell.length_c   1.000
_cell.angle_alpha   90.00
_cell.angle_beta   90.00
_cell.angle_gamma   90.00
#
_symmetry.space_group_name_H-M   'P 1'
#
loop_
_entity.id
_entity.type
_entity.pdbx_description
1 polymer ?
#
loop_
_entity_poly.entity_id
_entity_poly.type
_entity_poly.pdbx_seq_one_letter_code
_entity_poly.pdbx_strand_id
1 'polypeptide(L)' 'MLPFPDKEGPGWHVVIRYHEGHERRIDGFAGEKEALDWILANSRQVDR' A
#
# COMPACT_ATOMS: atom_id res chain seq x y z
N MET A 1 3.44 -1.72 -5.90
CA MET A 1 2.85 -1.60 -4.55
C MET A 1 2.60 -2.96 -3.98
N LEU A 2 2.99 -3.16 -2.77
CA LEU A 2 2.76 -4.43 -2.11
C LEU A 2 2.33 -4.18 -0.68
N PRO A 3 1.46 -5.02 -0.12
CA PRO A 3 1.06 -4.86 1.26
C PRO A 3 2.03 -5.61 2.16
N PHE A 4 2.31 -5.02 3.30
CA PHE A 4 3.17 -5.63 4.29
C PHE A 4 2.53 -5.55 5.65
N PRO A 5 2.70 -6.57 6.49
CA PRO A 5 2.15 -6.50 7.85
C PRO A 5 3.03 -5.58 8.69
N ASP A 6 2.38 -4.87 9.60
CA ASP A 6 3.12 -4.01 10.51
C ASP A 6 3.78 -4.85 11.56
N LYS A 7 5.00 -4.51 11.92
CA LYS A 7 5.68 -5.27 12.90
C LYS A 7 5.24 -4.97 14.31
N GLU A 8 4.75 -3.78 14.52
CA GLU A 8 4.41 -3.38 15.84
C GLU A 8 2.96 -3.47 16.15
N GLY A 9 2.21 -4.21 15.47
CA GLY A 9 0.81 -4.31 15.81
C GLY A 9 0.04 -4.98 14.73
N PRO A 10 -1.25 -5.16 14.97
CA PRO A 10 -2.10 -5.82 14.02
C PRO A 10 -2.47 -4.85 12.95
N GLY A 11 -1.78 -4.60 12.04
CA GLY A 11 -2.14 -3.70 10.94
C GLY A 11 -1.31 -3.99 9.73
N TRP A 12 -1.62 -3.32 8.66
CA TRP A 12 -0.91 -3.50 7.40
C TRP A 12 -0.61 -2.15 6.79
N HIS A 13 0.42 -2.09 6.00
CA HIS A 13 0.77 -0.86 5.30
C HIS A 13 1.16 -1.18 3.87
N VAL A 14 1.16 -0.16 3.03
CA VAL A 14 1.53 -0.30 1.63
C VAL A 14 2.67 0.65 1.35
N VAL A 15 3.67 0.17 0.65
CA VAL A 15 4.80 1.01 0.27
C VAL A 15 4.74 1.25 -1.23
N ILE A 16 4.79 2.50 -1.63
CA ILE A 16 4.76 2.87 -3.03
C ILE A 16 6.13 3.40 -3.41
N ARG A 17 6.69 2.85 -4.47
CA ARG A 17 7.96 3.32 -4.97
C ARG A 17 7.76 4.05 -6.25
N TYR A 18 8.34 5.22 -6.35
CA TYR A 18 8.26 6.02 -7.56
C TYR A 18 9.56 5.93 -8.34
N HIS A 19 9.49 6.28 -9.62
CA HIS A 19 10.66 6.20 -10.46
C HIS A 19 11.80 7.01 -9.96
N GLU A 20 11.51 8.09 -9.30
CA GLU A 20 12.54 9.02 -8.91
C GLU A 20 13.24 8.62 -7.64
N GLY A 21 12.94 7.48 -7.11
CA GLY A 21 13.59 7.07 -5.90
C GLY A 21 12.82 7.43 -4.65
N HIS A 22 11.69 8.07 -4.78
CA HIS A 22 10.87 8.39 -3.63
C HIS A 22 10.07 7.19 -3.19
N GLU A 23 9.81 7.11 -1.92
CA GLU A 23 8.97 6.07 -1.39
C GLU A 23 7.91 6.71 -0.52
N ARG A 24 6.75 6.12 -0.50
CA ARG A 24 5.68 6.62 0.33
C ARG A 24 5.05 5.45 1.05
N ARG A 25 4.78 5.61 2.32
CA ARG A 25 4.17 4.57 3.12
C ARG A 25 2.79 5.00 3.53
N ILE A 26 1.82 4.13 3.35
CA ILE A 26 0.46 4.40 3.72
C ILE A 26 0.02 3.30 4.67
N ASP A 27 -0.33 3.64 5.89
CA ASP A 27 -0.71 2.63 6.86
C ASP A 27 -2.12 2.91 7.34
N GLY A 28 -2.57 2.13 8.31
CA GLY A 28 -3.92 2.27 8.79
C GLY A 28 -4.89 1.24 8.23
N PHE A 29 -4.37 0.25 7.53
CA PHE A 29 -5.24 -0.79 7.00
C PHE A 29 -5.46 -1.86 8.05
N ALA A 30 -6.68 -2.32 8.16
CA ALA A 30 -7.00 -3.32 9.17
C ALA A 30 -6.49 -4.70 8.81
N GLY A 31 -6.30 -4.98 7.55
CA GLY A 31 -5.84 -6.29 7.13
C GLY A 31 -5.33 -6.27 5.72
N GLU A 32 -4.84 -7.41 5.28
CA GLU A 32 -4.28 -7.51 3.96
C GLU A 32 -5.29 -7.22 2.87
N LYS A 33 -6.51 -7.66 3.08
CA LYS A 33 -7.52 -7.46 2.09
C LYS A 33 -7.79 -5.99 1.83
N GLU A 34 -7.83 -5.21 2.90
CA GLU A 34 -8.06 -3.78 2.74
C GLU A 34 -6.90 -3.12 2.04
N ALA A 35 -5.70 -3.55 2.36
CA ALA A 35 -4.53 -3.01 1.70
C ALA A 35 -4.54 -3.35 0.21
N LEU A 36 -4.93 -4.57 -0.12
CA LEU A 36 -5.00 -4.97 -1.51
C LEU A 36 -6.09 -4.22 -2.25
N ASP A 37 -7.22 -3.99 -1.61
CA ASP A 37 -8.29 -3.23 -2.24
C ASP A 37 -7.83 -1.81 -2.56
N TRP A 38 -7.09 -1.22 -1.65
CA TRP A 38 -6.57 0.12 -1.86
C TRP A 38 -5.60 0.14 -3.05
N ILE A 39 -4.75 -0.87 -3.13
CA ILE A 39 -3.80 -0.97 -4.23
C ILE A 39 -4.53 -1.10 -5.56
N LEU A 40 -5.55 -1.93 -5.60
CA LEU A 40 -6.30 -2.10 -6.83
C LEU A 40 -6.97 -0.82 -7.25
N ALA A 41 -7.57 -0.12 -6.30
CA ALA A 41 -8.25 1.11 -6.63
C ALA A 41 -7.29 2.16 -7.14
N ASN A 42 -6.10 2.20 -6.59
CA ASN A 42 -5.13 3.19 -7.01
C ASN A 42 -4.37 2.81 -8.27
N SER A 43 -4.22 1.53 -8.50
CA SER A 43 -3.57 1.09 -9.72
C SER A 43 -4.38 1.40 -10.94
N ARG A 44 -5.70 1.40 -10.79
CA ARG A 44 -6.52 1.69 -11.91
C ARG A 44 -6.36 3.09 -12.40
N GLN A 45 -6.03 3.98 -11.53
CA GLN A 45 -5.89 5.34 -11.92
C GLN A 45 -4.65 5.61 -12.70
N VAL A 46 -3.68 4.79 -12.53
CA VAL A 46 -2.43 4.99 -13.17
C VAL A 46 -2.45 4.77 -14.63
N ASP A 47 -3.41 4.10 -15.09
CA ASP A 47 -3.46 3.71 -16.37
C ASP A 47 -3.73 4.71 -17.32
N ARG A 48 -3.38 5.17 -17.80
CA ARG A 48 -3.58 5.90 -18.73
C ARG A 48 -3.70 6.42 -18.95
#